data_a95cfcd6571402ccfa5092efce8abc18
#
_entry.id   a95cfcd6571402ccfa5092efce8abc18
#
_cell.length_a   1.000
_cell.length_b   1.000
_cell.length_c   1.000
_cell.angle_alpha   90.00
_cell.angle_beta   90.00
_cell.angle_gamma   90.00
#
_symmetry.space_group_name_H-M   'P 1'
#
loop_
_entity.id
_entity.type
_entity.pdbx_description
1 polymer ?
#
loop_
_entity_poly.entity_id
_entity_poly.type
_entity_poly.pdbx_seq_one_letter_code
_entity_poly.pdbx_strand_id
1 'polypeptide(L)'
;MKKSVIFSIFILGLLVFLALFASFIAPYDPQYVDVSNKLLSPSSQHLLGTDQLGRDVFSRLLYGARYSLFLAVAISVLEVVTGFIVGLVVGWYQGKMEGAFLWLTNVLMAFPSFLLSLATVGILGQGMSNMIIAIVIIEWIY
;
A
#
# COMPACT_ATOMS: atom_id res chain seq x y z
N MET A 1 5.58 -7.87 28.39
CA MET A 1 5.08 -8.03 27.01
C MET A 1 5.06 -9.50 26.63
N LYS A 2 4.01 -10.00 25.96
CA LYS A 2 3.95 -11.40 25.49
C LYS A 2 5.04 -11.62 24.43
N LYS A 3 5.70 -12.79 24.43
CA LYS A 3 6.77 -13.13 23.46
C LYS A 3 6.36 -12.90 22.00
N SER A 4 5.08 -13.16 21.68
CA SER A 4 4.50 -12.90 20.36
C SER A 4 4.54 -11.42 19.96
N VAL A 5 4.30 -10.48 20.89
CA VAL A 5 4.32 -9.04 20.60
C VAL A 5 5.75 -8.57 20.26
N ILE A 6 6.74 -9.06 21.03
CA ILE A 6 8.15 -8.73 20.76
C ILE A 6 8.57 -9.25 19.40
N PHE A 7 8.17 -10.48 19.06
CA PHE A 7 8.46 -11.09 17.77
C PHE A 7 7.82 -10.32 16.59
N SER A 8 6.55 -9.90 16.76
CA SER A 8 5.86 -9.10 15.73
C SER A 8 6.50 -7.74 15.51
N ILE A 9 6.89 -7.05 16.61
CA ILE A 9 7.59 -5.75 16.52
C ILE A 9 8.95 -5.93 15.85
N PHE A 10 9.67 -7.00 16.16
CA PHE A 10 10.97 -7.30 15.53
C PHE A 10 10.82 -7.52 14.01
N ILE A 11 9.84 -8.33 13.58
CA ILE A 11 9.59 -8.56 12.14
C ILE A 11 9.22 -7.25 11.44
N LEU A 12 8.29 -6.47 12.01
CA LEU A 12 7.89 -5.20 11.44
C LEU A 12 9.07 -4.23 11.34
N GLY A 13 9.85 -4.11 12.40
CA GLY A 13 11.06 -3.28 12.42
C GLY A 13 12.08 -3.72 11.37
N LEU A 14 12.28 -5.02 11.21
CA LEU A 14 13.15 -5.58 10.17
C LEU A 14 12.65 -5.23 8.75
N LEU A 15 11.36 -5.38 8.49
CA LEU A 15 10.78 -5.04 7.18
C LEU A 15 10.93 -3.55 6.87
N VAL A 16 10.64 -2.68 7.85
CA VAL A 16 10.83 -1.23 7.71
C VAL A 16 12.31 -0.90 7.47
N PHE A 17 13.22 -1.51 8.22
CA PHE A 17 14.66 -1.32 8.03
C PHE A 17 15.10 -1.72 6.63
N LEU A 18 14.73 -2.92 6.15
CA LEU A 18 15.06 -3.40 4.81
C LEU A 18 14.51 -2.47 3.72
N ALA A 19 13.31 -1.96 3.89
CA ALA A 19 12.69 -1.04 2.94
C ALA A 19 13.41 0.33 2.92
N LEU A 20 13.74 0.89 4.08
CA LEU A 20 14.45 2.18 4.15
C LEU A 20 15.86 2.10 3.56
N PHE A 21 16.56 1.00 3.82
CA PHE A 21 17.92 0.79 3.37
C PHE A 21 18.01 -0.01 2.07
N ALA A 22 16.90 -0.18 1.33
CA ALA A 22 16.84 -0.95 0.09
C ALA A 22 17.93 -0.54 -0.92
N SER A 23 18.20 0.76 -1.10
CA SER A 23 19.22 1.27 -2.01
C SER A 23 20.66 0.96 -1.60
N PHE A 24 20.90 0.62 -0.34
CA PHE A 24 22.24 0.21 0.15
C PHE A 24 22.40 -1.30 0.19
N ILE A 25 21.28 -2.03 0.34
CA ILE A 25 21.27 -3.49 0.52
C ILE A 25 21.11 -4.20 -0.83
N ALA A 26 20.36 -3.60 -1.77
CA ALA A 26 20.08 -4.20 -3.08
C ALA A 26 21.38 -4.27 -3.90
N PRO A 27 21.81 -5.48 -4.35
CA PRO A 27 23.03 -5.63 -5.12
C PRO A 27 22.90 -5.13 -6.58
N TYR A 28 21.66 -5.06 -7.10
CA TYR A 28 21.37 -4.68 -8.49
C TYR A 28 20.27 -3.62 -8.57
N ASP A 29 20.23 -2.90 -9.71
CA ASP A 29 19.08 -2.05 -10.04
C ASP A 29 17.84 -2.94 -10.25
N PRO A 30 16.72 -2.71 -9.54
CA PRO A 30 15.50 -3.53 -9.63
C PRO A 30 14.84 -3.49 -11.01
N GLN A 31 15.18 -2.51 -11.86
CA GLN A 31 14.63 -2.35 -13.21
C GLN A 31 15.57 -2.82 -14.31
N TYR A 32 16.83 -3.14 -13.99
CA TYR A 32 17.80 -3.59 -14.98
C TYR A 32 17.38 -4.92 -15.59
N VAL A 33 17.17 -4.93 -16.90
CA VAL A 33 16.73 -6.10 -17.69
C VAL A 33 17.97 -6.77 -18.32
N ASP A 34 18.15 -8.05 -18.03
CA ASP A 34 19.18 -8.90 -18.65
C ASP A 34 18.57 -10.22 -19.11
N VAL A 35 18.08 -10.25 -20.34
CA VAL A 35 17.37 -11.41 -20.92
C VAL A 35 18.25 -12.65 -21.02
N SER A 36 19.60 -12.50 -21.04
CA SER A 36 20.54 -13.61 -21.05
C SER A 36 20.54 -14.39 -19.73
N ASN A 37 20.22 -13.70 -18.63
CA ASN A 37 20.15 -14.23 -17.28
C ASN A 37 18.70 -14.46 -16.79
N LYS A 38 17.75 -14.74 -17.70
CA LYS A 38 16.34 -14.98 -17.33
C LYS A 38 16.16 -16.30 -16.58
N LEU A 39 15.28 -16.29 -15.56
CA LEU A 39 14.84 -17.47 -14.80
C LEU A 39 16.00 -18.28 -14.18
N LEU A 40 17.08 -17.60 -13.80
CA LEU A 40 18.15 -18.26 -13.05
C LEU A 40 17.68 -18.65 -11.67
N SER A 41 18.08 -19.83 -11.22
CA SER A 41 17.88 -20.29 -9.85
C SER A 41 18.66 -19.44 -8.83
N PRO A 42 18.25 -19.43 -7.55
CA PRO A 42 19.00 -18.78 -6.48
C PRO A 42 20.48 -19.18 -6.47
N SER A 43 21.37 -18.19 -6.35
CA SER A 43 22.82 -18.33 -6.38
C SER A 43 23.50 -17.26 -5.54
N SER A 44 24.82 -17.32 -5.40
CA SER A 44 25.60 -16.27 -4.74
C SER A 44 25.58 -14.93 -5.49
N GLN A 45 25.33 -14.94 -6.79
CA GLN A 45 25.18 -13.73 -7.61
C GLN A 45 23.75 -13.18 -7.52
N HIS A 46 22.74 -14.06 -7.56
CA HIS A 46 21.32 -13.69 -7.46
C HIS A 46 20.68 -14.47 -6.31
N LEU A 47 20.62 -13.87 -5.12
CA LEU A 47 20.19 -14.53 -3.87
C LEU A 47 18.83 -15.22 -3.97
N LEU A 48 17.87 -14.63 -4.68
CA LEU A 48 16.54 -15.20 -4.94
C LEU A 48 16.33 -15.53 -6.43
N GLY A 49 17.42 -15.61 -7.21
CA GLY A 49 17.34 -15.84 -8.64
C GLY A 49 16.88 -14.61 -9.42
N THR A 50 16.52 -14.85 -10.69
CA THR A 50 16.08 -13.80 -11.63
C THR A 50 14.68 -14.08 -12.17
N ASP A 51 13.96 -13.04 -12.58
CA ASP A 51 12.63 -13.14 -13.17
C ASP A 51 12.67 -13.46 -14.69
N GLN A 52 11.49 -13.42 -15.33
CA GLN A 52 11.32 -13.68 -16.77
C GLN A 52 12.07 -12.70 -17.68
N LEU A 53 12.43 -11.52 -17.15
CA LEU A 53 13.21 -10.49 -17.85
C LEU A 53 14.67 -10.46 -17.39
N GLY A 54 15.12 -11.43 -16.58
CA GLY A 54 16.47 -11.49 -16.04
C GLY A 54 16.75 -10.47 -14.93
N ARG A 55 15.73 -9.83 -14.35
CA ARG A 55 15.89 -8.87 -13.26
C ARG A 55 16.06 -9.60 -11.93
N ASP A 56 16.93 -9.06 -11.07
CA ASP A 56 17.19 -9.65 -9.75
C ASP A 56 15.98 -9.59 -8.83
N VAL A 57 15.48 -10.76 -8.42
CA VAL A 57 14.25 -10.88 -7.59
C VAL A 57 14.46 -10.28 -6.20
N PHE A 58 15.63 -10.45 -5.59
CA PHE A 58 15.93 -9.91 -4.26
C PHE A 58 15.91 -8.37 -4.24
N SER A 59 16.60 -7.74 -5.20
CA SER A 59 16.58 -6.28 -5.34
C SER A 59 15.17 -5.75 -5.59
N ARG A 60 14.38 -6.43 -6.43
CA ARG A 60 12.98 -6.08 -6.69
C ARG A 60 12.09 -6.17 -5.46
N LEU A 61 12.29 -7.19 -4.61
CA LEU A 61 11.53 -7.33 -3.36
C LEU A 61 11.85 -6.20 -2.37
N LEU A 62 13.13 -5.82 -2.23
CA LEU A 62 13.54 -4.72 -1.36
C LEU A 62 12.92 -3.39 -1.78
N TYR A 63 13.00 -3.05 -3.06
CA TYR A 63 12.39 -1.82 -3.59
C TYR A 63 10.86 -1.88 -3.59
N GLY A 64 10.28 -3.05 -3.87
CA GLY A 64 8.83 -3.27 -3.76
C GLY A 64 8.31 -3.05 -2.34
N ALA A 65 9.02 -3.54 -1.32
CA ALA A 65 8.71 -3.29 0.07
C ALA A 65 8.73 -1.80 0.42
N ARG A 66 9.72 -1.05 -0.07
CA ARG A 66 9.81 0.41 0.11
C ARG A 66 8.60 1.14 -0.48
N TYR A 67 8.21 0.80 -1.71
CA TYR A 67 7.03 1.40 -2.34
C TYR A 67 5.73 1.03 -1.61
N SER A 68 5.58 -0.23 -1.22
CA SER A 68 4.38 -0.70 -0.49
C SER A 68 4.24 -0.02 0.87
N LEU A 69 5.32 0.11 1.64
CA LEU A 69 5.30 0.80 2.92
C LEU A 69 4.99 2.29 2.77
N PHE A 70 5.59 2.95 1.78
CA PHE A 70 5.30 4.36 1.50
C PHE A 70 3.82 4.56 1.17
N LEU A 71 3.27 3.73 0.28
CA LEU A 71 1.85 3.79 -0.09
C LEU A 71 0.93 3.51 1.10
N ALA A 72 1.23 2.47 1.89
CA ALA A 72 0.43 2.14 3.07
C ALA A 72 0.37 3.30 4.06
N VAL A 73 1.52 3.91 4.38
CA VAL A 73 1.56 5.07 5.30
C VAL A 73 0.84 6.28 4.70
N ALA A 74 1.09 6.61 3.42
CA ALA A 74 0.47 7.75 2.77
C ALA A 74 -1.07 7.61 2.72
N ILE A 75 -1.57 6.45 2.33
CA ILE A 75 -3.01 6.16 2.27
C ILE A 75 -3.62 6.23 3.68
N SER A 76 -3.04 5.54 4.66
CA SER A 76 -3.57 5.54 6.04
C SER A 76 -3.61 6.93 6.66
N VAL A 77 -2.59 7.77 6.44
CA VAL A 77 -2.60 9.16 6.92
C VAL A 77 -3.73 9.95 6.27
N LEU A 78 -3.90 9.82 4.95
CA LEU A 78 -4.96 10.52 4.22
C LEU A 78 -6.36 10.06 4.66
N GLU A 79 -6.56 8.76 4.87
CA GLU A 79 -7.83 8.19 5.38
C GLU A 79 -8.16 8.71 6.78
N VAL A 80 -7.20 8.67 7.69
CA VAL A 80 -7.39 9.18 9.06
C VAL A 80 -7.70 10.67 9.05
N VAL A 81 -6.98 11.47 8.26
CA VAL A 81 -7.23 12.92 8.16
C VAL A 81 -8.61 13.19 7.56
N THR A 82 -8.98 12.50 6.50
CA THR A 82 -10.30 12.66 5.85
C THR A 82 -11.41 12.25 6.80
N GLY A 83 -11.33 11.05 7.40
CA GLY A 83 -12.31 10.55 8.35
C GLY A 83 -12.46 11.45 9.57
N PHE A 84 -11.34 11.97 10.10
CA PHE A 84 -11.33 12.90 11.22
C PHE A 84 -12.03 14.22 10.88
N ILE A 85 -11.71 14.84 9.75
CA ILE A 85 -12.32 16.11 9.31
C ILE A 85 -13.82 15.92 9.09
N VAL A 86 -14.22 14.89 8.34
CA VAL A 86 -15.63 14.62 8.04
C VAL A 86 -16.38 14.27 9.31
N GLY A 87 -15.82 13.40 10.17
CA GLY A 87 -16.42 13.05 11.45
C GLY A 87 -16.64 14.26 12.37
N LEU A 88 -15.67 15.17 12.45
CA LEU A 88 -15.83 16.43 13.20
C LEU A 88 -16.96 17.29 12.64
N VAL A 89 -17.00 17.49 11.32
CA VAL A 89 -18.03 18.33 10.68
C VAL A 89 -19.41 17.73 10.91
N VAL A 90 -19.58 16.45 10.66
CA VAL A 90 -20.87 15.75 10.85
C VAL A 90 -21.30 15.78 12.32
N GLY A 91 -20.39 15.49 13.24
CA GLY A 91 -20.65 15.50 14.67
C GLY A 91 -20.97 16.91 15.23
N TRP A 92 -20.41 17.95 14.62
CA TRP A 92 -20.71 19.34 15.00
C TRP A 92 -22.13 19.78 14.60
N TYR A 93 -22.53 19.47 13.36
CA TYR A 93 -23.81 19.94 12.82
C TYR A 93 -25.01 19.08 13.23
N GLN A 94 -24.80 17.82 13.61
CA GLN A 94 -25.84 16.87 14.08
C GLN A 94 -27.14 16.85 13.25
N GLY A 95 -28.16 16.14 13.75
CA GLY A 95 -29.50 16.16 13.20
C GLY A 95 -29.61 15.68 11.74
N LYS A 96 -30.14 16.51 10.85
CA LYS A 96 -30.40 16.13 9.45
C LYS A 96 -29.13 15.84 8.68
N MET A 97 -28.04 16.54 8.98
CA MET A 97 -26.74 16.34 8.35
C MET A 97 -26.13 14.99 8.74
N GLU A 98 -26.18 14.68 10.03
CA GLU A 98 -25.77 13.38 10.55
C GLU A 98 -26.59 12.24 9.94
N GLY A 99 -27.93 12.39 9.89
CA GLY A 99 -28.81 11.40 9.28
C GLY A 99 -28.52 11.17 7.79
N ALA A 100 -28.28 12.24 7.03
CA ALA A 100 -27.92 12.15 5.62
C ALA A 100 -26.55 11.48 5.41
N PHE A 101 -25.59 11.82 6.27
CA PHE A 101 -24.26 11.21 6.23
C PHE A 101 -24.31 9.72 6.55
N LEU A 102 -24.99 9.33 7.63
CA LEU A 102 -25.18 7.93 8.00
C LEU A 102 -25.91 7.13 6.90
N TRP A 103 -26.89 7.73 6.25
CA TRP A 103 -27.55 7.10 5.11
C TRP A 103 -26.56 6.87 3.96
N LEU A 104 -25.77 7.89 3.60
CA LEU A 104 -24.78 7.80 2.52
C LEU A 104 -23.72 6.73 2.82
N THR A 105 -23.15 6.74 4.03
CA THR A 105 -22.15 5.76 4.43
C THR A 105 -22.71 4.34 4.41
N ASN A 106 -23.93 4.12 4.93
CA ASN A 106 -24.57 2.81 4.88
C ASN A 106 -24.80 2.32 3.43
N VAL A 107 -25.17 3.21 2.51
CA VAL A 107 -25.30 2.86 1.08
C VAL A 107 -23.94 2.46 0.49
N LEU A 108 -22.88 3.22 0.77
CA LEU A 108 -21.54 2.91 0.26
C LEU A 108 -21.00 1.60 0.86
N MET A 109 -21.18 1.38 2.16
CA MET A 109 -20.78 0.16 2.85
C MET A 109 -21.55 -1.10 2.41
N ALA A 110 -22.68 -0.95 1.71
CA ALA A 110 -23.35 -2.08 1.09
C ALA A 110 -22.59 -2.69 -0.09
N PHE A 111 -21.62 -1.97 -0.64
CA PHE A 111 -20.76 -2.45 -1.72
C PHE A 111 -19.38 -2.86 -1.15
N PRO A 112 -18.75 -3.92 -1.66
CA PRO A 112 -17.37 -4.22 -1.30
C PRO A 112 -16.45 -3.04 -1.70
N SER A 113 -15.73 -2.46 -0.73
CA SER A 113 -14.88 -1.28 -0.92
C SER A 113 -13.87 -1.46 -2.07
N PHE A 114 -13.27 -2.65 -2.15
CA PHE A 114 -12.36 -3.01 -3.24
C PHE A 114 -12.97 -2.81 -4.64
N LEU A 115 -14.25 -3.19 -4.85
CA LEU A 115 -14.91 -3.02 -6.15
C LEU A 115 -15.13 -1.54 -6.47
N LEU A 116 -15.50 -0.72 -5.49
CA LEU A 116 -15.65 0.72 -5.67
C LEU A 116 -14.31 1.38 -5.97
N SER A 117 -13.26 1.03 -5.26
CA SER A 117 -11.91 1.55 -5.50
C SER A 117 -11.41 1.16 -6.88
N LEU A 118 -11.62 -0.09 -7.32
CA LEU A 118 -11.24 -0.56 -8.65
C LEU A 118 -12.01 0.19 -9.76
N ALA A 119 -13.32 0.39 -9.60
CA ALA A 119 -14.13 1.16 -10.55
C ALA A 119 -13.64 2.61 -10.62
N THR A 120 -13.30 3.22 -9.48
CA THR A 120 -12.78 4.60 -9.41
C THR A 120 -11.43 4.71 -10.12
N VAL A 121 -10.51 3.76 -9.93
CA VAL A 121 -9.24 3.71 -10.70
C VAL A 121 -9.51 3.56 -12.19
N GLY A 122 -10.50 2.75 -12.59
CA GLY A 122 -10.90 2.60 -13.98
C GLY A 122 -11.35 3.91 -14.64
N ILE A 123 -12.02 4.78 -13.89
CA ILE A 123 -12.47 6.11 -14.36
C ILE A 123 -11.31 7.11 -14.37
N LEU A 124 -10.50 7.16 -13.32
CA LEU A 124 -9.40 8.11 -13.18
C LEU A 124 -8.21 7.79 -14.10
N GLY A 125 -8.12 6.54 -14.56
CA GLY A 125 -7.00 6.06 -15.37
C GLY A 125 -5.81 5.57 -14.54
N GLN A 126 -4.79 5.06 -15.24
CA GLN A 126 -3.59 4.50 -14.63
C GLN A 126 -2.73 5.58 -13.96
N GLY A 127 -2.08 5.22 -12.86
CA GLY A 127 -1.12 6.08 -12.16
C GLY A 127 -1.19 5.92 -10.64
N MET A 128 -0.05 6.10 -10.00
CA MET A 128 0.07 5.97 -8.54
C MET A 128 -0.83 6.98 -7.81
N SER A 129 -0.84 8.23 -8.26
CA SER A 129 -1.69 9.27 -7.67
C SER A 129 -3.18 8.96 -7.79
N ASN A 130 -3.62 8.47 -8.96
CA ASN A 130 -5.01 8.08 -9.18
C ASN A 130 -5.43 6.90 -8.31
N MET A 131 -4.52 5.94 -8.11
CA MET A 131 -4.73 4.81 -7.21
C MET A 131 -4.88 5.28 -5.75
N ILE A 132 -4.00 6.16 -5.26
CA ILE A 132 -4.09 6.71 -3.90
C ILE A 132 -5.43 7.45 -3.73
N ILE A 133 -5.78 8.33 -4.66
CA ILE A 133 -7.04 9.10 -4.62
C ILE A 133 -8.24 8.14 -4.58
N ALA A 134 -8.27 7.15 -5.47
CA ALA A 134 -9.37 6.19 -5.55
C ALA A 134 -9.56 5.40 -4.25
N ILE A 135 -8.46 4.94 -3.64
CA ILE A 135 -8.50 4.21 -2.37
C ILE A 135 -8.98 5.14 -1.27
N VAL A 136 -8.37 6.30 -1.09
CA VAL A 136 -8.71 7.24 -0.01
C VAL A 136 -10.16 7.71 -0.09
N ILE A 137 -10.68 8.02 -1.29
CA ILE A 137 -12.08 8.47 -1.45
C ILE A 137 -13.08 7.41 -0.99
N ILE A 138 -12.73 6.14 -1.09
CA ILE A 138 -13.65 5.04 -0.74
C ILE A 138 -13.37 4.51 0.66
N GLU A 139 -12.11 4.25 1.01
CA GLU A 139 -11.75 3.48 2.21
C GLU A 139 -11.85 4.28 3.52
N TRP A 140 -11.81 5.61 3.50
CA TRP A 140 -11.94 6.43 4.73
C TRP A 140 -13.27 6.24 5.47
N ILE A 141 -14.27 5.62 4.83
CA ILE A 141 -15.60 5.35 5.40
C ILE A 141 -15.59 4.03 6.19
N TYR A 142 -14.69 3.09 5.84
CA TYR A 142 -14.62 1.75 6.42
C TYR A 142 -13.70 1.72 7.63
#